data_5756491fe17178137a1fbbe480ec940c
#
_entry.id   5756491fe17178137a1fbbe480ec940c
#
_cell.length_a   1.000
_cell.length_b   1.000
_cell.length_c   1.000
_cell.angle_alpha   90.00
_cell.angle_beta   90.00
_cell.angle_gamma   90.00
#
_symmetry.space_group_name_H-M   'P 1'
#
loop_
_entity.id
_entity.type
_entity.pdbx_description
1 polymer ?
#
loop_
_entity_poly.entity_id
_entity_poly.type
_entity_poly.pdbx_seq_one_letter_code
_entity_poly.pdbx_strand_id
1 'polypeptide(L)'
;MKKSYVSAVALTAAAALVLSGCSAGGDEASVESTTIKVAYQKFGAFIQVDNHMKAMKEAFEAENEGLTVELVPIEGQENDYATKLALMNQSPATAPDVMYEDTFRVQSDSDAGYLAPLDEYTEGWSDWDSFYDNAKSAGLGSDGLTYGIPMGTDTRAIWYNKDLFAQAGLEVPFDPQTWEDVLDAAATIKAEIPDVMPLNVYSGKAQGEAASMQGFEMLLYGTSDSLYDADDQKWMTGSDGFVDSLGFIEDVYQGDLGPTPEQALDKNVGNLVLGEWLPQGELAMAVDGSWISGTWLETGTAPWPEWNDVMGQAAMPTQTGDAPGATSMSGGWTLAMGSGAQNKDAAWEFIALALNKDNAQSYDIAASQIAVRSDVSEDADYQAANPTFGFFSEIVKFTHFRPATSDYAQISSAITVAMESVMTGQQSPEEAAAVYDDTVIGIIGEDGTASVK
;
A
#
# COMPACT_ATOMS: atom_id res chain seq x y z
N MET A 1 7.29 61.71 -42.52
CA MET A 1 7.51 63.16 -42.23
C MET A 1 7.61 63.33 -40.72
N LYS A 2 8.70 64.02 -40.27
CA LYS A 2 9.04 64.55 -38.94
C LYS A 2 9.22 63.47 -37.81
N LYS A 3 10.41 63.07 -37.39
CA LYS A 3 11.60 63.69 -36.77
C LYS A 3 11.27 64.56 -35.55
N SER A 4 11.80 64.14 -34.39
CA SER A 4 12.56 64.93 -33.40
C SER A 4 12.78 64.04 -32.16
N TYR A 5 13.93 63.63 -31.76
CA TYR A 5 15.15 64.18 -31.17
C TYR A 5 14.99 64.57 -29.68
N VAL A 6 15.80 63.89 -28.83
CA VAL A 6 16.84 64.36 -27.88
C VAL A 6 16.29 64.70 -26.48
N SER A 7 16.77 64.17 -25.39
CA SER A 7 18.08 64.43 -24.78
C SER A 7 18.39 63.55 -23.61
N ALA A 8 19.64 63.15 -23.49
CA ALA A 8 20.28 62.49 -22.34
C ALA A 8 20.58 63.55 -21.25
N VAL A 9 20.46 63.14 -19.97
CA VAL A 9 21.18 63.79 -18.87
C VAL A 9 21.80 62.71 -18.02
N ALA A 10 23.11 62.67 -18.01
CA ALA A 10 23.93 61.88 -17.08
C ALA A 10 24.07 62.64 -15.76
N LEU A 11 23.85 61.96 -14.66
CA LEU A 11 24.34 62.45 -13.35
C LEU A 11 25.12 61.30 -12.67
N THR A 12 26.42 61.49 -12.63
CA THR A 12 27.36 60.74 -11.79
C THR A 12 27.23 61.19 -10.34
N ALA A 13 27.06 60.22 -9.45
CA ALA A 13 27.30 60.39 -8.02
C ALA A 13 28.10 59.20 -7.49
N ALA A 14 29.31 59.48 -7.06
CA ALA A 14 30.21 58.56 -6.38
C ALA A 14 29.69 58.23 -4.99
N ALA A 15 29.70 56.96 -4.62
CA ALA A 15 29.50 56.54 -3.25
C ALA A 15 30.65 55.61 -2.81
N ALA A 16 31.20 55.96 -1.71
CA ALA A 16 32.39 55.43 -1.10
C ALA A 16 32.21 53.96 -0.63
N LEU A 17 33.19 53.14 -0.94
CA LEU A 17 33.44 51.83 -0.31
C LEU A 17 33.85 52.07 1.15
N VAL A 18 33.08 51.48 2.07
CA VAL A 18 33.54 51.15 3.42
C VAL A 18 33.65 49.64 3.50
N LEU A 19 34.84 49.11 3.28
CA LEU A 19 35.21 47.76 3.72
C LEU A 19 35.42 47.83 5.22
N SER A 20 34.48 47.24 5.94
CA SER A 20 34.70 46.79 7.32
C SER A 20 34.71 45.27 7.32
N GLY A 21 35.86 44.68 7.24
CA GLY A 21 36.07 43.30 7.54
C GLY A 21 35.88 43.09 9.07
N CYS A 22 34.96 42.24 9.42
CA CYS A 22 35.03 41.50 10.67
C CYS A 22 34.78 40.02 10.36
N SER A 23 35.90 39.32 10.26
CA SER A 23 35.95 37.86 10.47
C SER A 23 35.56 37.61 11.91
N ALA A 24 34.36 37.11 12.10
CA ALA A 24 33.99 36.34 13.28
C ALA A 24 33.35 35.06 12.75
N GLY A 25 34.09 33.97 12.81
CA GLY A 25 33.50 32.65 12.74
C GLY A 25 32.60 32.50 13.95
N GLY A 26 31.32 32.70 13.72
CA GLY A 26 30.27 32.24 14.59
C GLY A 26 29.71 31.03 13.88
N ASP A 27 29.75 29.88 14.54
CA ASP A 27 28.83 28.80 14.25
C ASP A 27 27.43 29.43 14.26
N GLU A 28 26.81 29.60 13.08
CA GLU A 28 25.37 29.77 13.00
C GLU A 28 24.80 28.45 13.49
N ALA A 29 24.44 28.40 14.78
CA ALA A 29 23.57 27.36 15.27
C ALA A 29 22.33 27.43 14.39
N SER A 30 22.13 26.40 13.57
CA SER A 30 20.93 26.25 12.79
C SER A 30 19.76 26.32 13.80
N VAL A 31 18.92 27.35 13.66
CA VAL A 31 17.70 27.40 14.47
C VAL A 31 16.86 26.22 14.03
N GLU A 32 16.72 25.23 14.90
CA GLU A 32 15.87 24.06 14.63
C GLU A 32 14.47 24.56 14.26
N SER A 33 13.86 23.90 13.26
CA SER A 33 12.50 24.22 12.87
C SER A 33 11.54 23.93 14.03
N THR A 34 10.63 24.85 14.29
CA THR A 34 9.55 24.64 15.26
C THR A 34 8.34 23.96 14.63
N THR A 35 8.39 23.68 13.34
CA THR A 35 7.31 23.00 12.60
C THR A 35 7.87 21.76 11.94
N ILE A 36 7.21 20.61 12.16
CA ILE A 36 7.45 19.37 11.43
C ILE A 36 6.35 19.15 10.40
N LYS A 37 6.74 18.72 9.20
CA LYS A 37 5.82 18.36 8.11
C LYS A 37 5.60 16.86 8.09
N VAL A 38 4.36 16.43 8.17
CA VAL A 38 3.98 15.01 8.16
C VAL A 38 3.17 14.73 6.90
N ALA A 39 3.78 14.02 5.94
CA ALA A 39 3.12 13.63 4.70
C ALA A 39 2.53 12.21 4.83
N TYR A 40 1.30 12.05 4.39
CA TYR A 40 0.61 10.76 4.39
C TYR A 40 -0.40 10.65 3.27
N GLN A 41 -0.71 9.41 2.88
CA GLN A 41 -1.73 9.14 1.90
C GLN A 41 -3.13 9.39 2.47
N LYS A 42 -3.95 10.08 1.71
CA LYS A 42 -5.39 10.17 1.94
C LYS A 42 -6.12 9.42 0.84
N PHE A 43 -6.68 8.28 1.20
CA PHE A 43 -7.15 7.29 0.26
C PHE A 43 -8.66 7.07 0.39
N GLY A 44 -9.46 7.63 -0.52
CA GLY A 44 -10.88 7.33 -0.74
C GLY A 44 -11.70 7.08 0.52
N ALA A 45 -12.25 5.89 0.64
CA ALA A 45 -13.04 5.45 1.78
C ALA A 45 -12.20 5.15 3.04
N PHE A 46 -10.88 4.95 2.89
CA PHE A 46 -9.99 4.63 4.00
C PHE A 46 -9.49 5.91 4.69
N ILE A 47 -10.27 6.44 5.63
CA ILE A 47 -9.99 7.69 6.33
C ILE A 47 -9.19 7.52 7.63
N GLN A 48 -8.87 6.30 8.02
CA GLN A 48 -8.30 5.97 9.32
C GLN A 48 -6.91 6.59 9.53
N VAL A 49 -6.07 6.60 8.49
CA VAL A 49 -4.76 7.26 8.53
C VAL A 49 -4.92 8.77 8.75
N ASP A 50 -5.82 9.42 7.99
CA ASP A 50 -6.09 10.86 8.13
C ASP A 50 -6.58 11.21 9.54
N ASN A 51 -7.46 10.39 10.12
CA ASN A 51 -7.95 10.57 11.48
C ASN A 51 -6.84 10.36 12.51
N HIS A 52 -6.03 9.32 12.35
CA HIS A 52 -4.90 9.05 13.24
C HIS A 52 -3.89 10.20 13.22
N MET A 53 -3.46 10.67 12.06
CA MET A 53 -2.50 11.77 11.94
C MET A 53 -3.03 13.07 12.54
N LYS A 54 -4.33 13.35 12.42
CA LYS A 54 -4.97 14.50 13.08
C LYS A 54 -4.96 14.39 14.61
N ALA A 55 -5.29 13.20 15.14
CA ALA A 55 -5.24 12.95 16.56
C ALA A 55 -3.81 13.07 17.11
N MET A 56 -2.83 12.52 16.38
CA MET A 56 -1.42 12.61 16.78
C MET A 56 -0.88 14.05 16.73
N LYS A 57 -1.30 14.83 15.73
CA LYS A 57 -0.99 16.27 15.71
C LYS A 57 -1.49 16.98 16.98
N GLU A 58 -2.76 16.78 17.35
CA GLU A 58 -3.35 17.42 18.53
C GLU A 58 -2.61 16.99 19.80
N ALA A 59 -2.32 15.71 19.96
CA ALA A 59 -1.59 15.18 21.11
C ALA A 59 -0.15 15.73 21.18
N PHE A 60 0.58 15.69 20.06
CA PHE A 60 1.95 16.17 19.98
C PHE A 60 2.08 17.66 20.33
N GLU A 61 1.22 18.51 19.74
CA GLU A 61 1.23 19.95 20.00
C GLU A 61 0.84 20.30 21.43
N ALA A 62 0.02 19.45 22.09
CA ALA A 62 -0.34 19.62 23.49
C ALA A 62 0.79 19.26 24.46
N GLU A 63 1.65 18.28 24.09
CA GLU A 63 2.78 17.84 24.92
C GLU A 63 4.05 18.66 24.66
N ASN A 64 4.17 19.31 23.49
CA ASN A 64 5.38 19.99 23.03
C ASN A 64 5.12 21.48 22.79
N GLU A 65 5.11 22.30 23.87
CA GLU A 65 4.84 23.74 23.78
C GLU A 65 5.85 24.43 22.85
N GLY A 66 5.35 25.08 21.81
CA GLY A 66 6.14 25.82 20.83
C GLY A 66 6.51 25.02 19.57
N LEU A 67 6.23 23.72 19.54
CA LEU A 67 6.30 22.92 18.32
C LEU A 67 4.93 22.85 17.65
N THR A 68 4.92 22.75 16.32
CA THR A 68 3.70 22.61 15.50
C THR A 68 3.86 21.52 14.46
N VAL A 69 2.75 20.91 14.07
CA VAL A 69 2.70 19.87 13.02
C VAL A 69 1.92 20.40 11.82
N GLU A 70 2.57 20.45 10.66
CA GLU A 70 1.94 20.67 9.38
C GLU A 70 1.57 19.34 8.76
N LEU A 71 0.28 18.99 8.73
CA LEU A 71 -0.21 17.80 8.04
C LEU A 71 -0.29 18.05 6.54
N VAL A 72 0.30 17.16 5.75
CA VAL A 72 0.34 17.22 4.29
C VAL A 72 -0.36 15.97 3.72
N PRO A 73 -1.71 15.93 3.74
CA PRO A 73 -2.46 14.83 3.15
C PRO A 73 -2.33 14.85 1.63
N ILE A 74 -1.90 13.73 1.06
CA ILE A 74 -1.75 13.56 -0.39
C ILE A 74 -2.89 12.65 -0.87
N GLU A 75 -3.85 13.24 -1.58
CA GLU A 75 -4.98 12.49 -2.14
C GLU A 75 -4.54 11.75 -3.41
N GLY A 76 -4.93 10.49 -3.50
CA GLY A 76 -4.71 9.64 -4.67
C GLY A 76 -4.53 8.17 -4.33
N GLN A 77 -4.54 7.34 -5.38
CA GLN A 77 -4.15 5.93 -5.29
C GLN A 77 -2.67 5.84 -4.92
N GLU A 78 -2.21 4.66 -4.53
CA GLU A 78 -0.86 4.44 -4.01
C GLU A 78 0.23 4.95 -4.96
N ASN A 79 0.14 4.65 -6.26
CA ASN A 79 1.11 5.13 -7.25
C ASN A 79 1.13 6.65 -7.42
N ASP A 80 -0.04 7.31 -7.29
CA ASP A 80 -0.14 8.78 -7.32
C ASP A 80 0.50 9.38 -6.06
N TYR A 81 0.27 8.76 -4.90
CA TYR A 81 0.89 9.12 -3.63
C TYR A 81 2.42 8.99 -3.70
N ALA A 82 2.91 7.82 -4.08
CA ALA A 82 4.33 7.54 -4.19
C ALA A 82 5.05 8.50 -5.15
N THR A 83 4.43 8.78 -6.30
CA THR A 83 4.98 9.76 -7.27
C THR A 83 5.08 11.16 -6.68
N LYS A 84 4.04 11.61 -5.97
CA LYS A 84 4.04 12.94 -5.33
C LYS A 84 5.05 13.01 -4.19
N LEU A 85 5.15 11.97 -3.36
CA LEU A 85 6.11 11.88 -2.26
C LEU A 85 7.55 11.93 -2.79
N ALA A 86 7.85 11.14 -3.84
CA ALA A 86 9.17 11.15 -4.47
C ALA A 86 9.53 12.54 -5.05
N LEU A 87 8.57 13.25 -5.65
CA LEU A 87 8.79 14.64 -6.12
C LEU A 87 9.05 15.60 -4.95
N MET A 88 8.37 15.44 -3.82
CA MET A 88 8.59 16.26 -2.63
C MET A 88 10.00 16.02 -2.06
N ASN A 89 10.44 14.78 -2.02
CA ASN A 89 11.74 14.37 -1.49
C ASN A 89 12.94 14.91 -2.32
N GLN A 90 12.73 15.25 -3.58
CA GLN A 90 13.77 15.84 -4.44
C GLN A 90 14.18 17.26 -4.03
N SER A 91 13.44 17.94 -3.16
CA SER A 91 13.71 19.32 -2.77
C SER A 91 13.61 19.51 -1.26
N PRO A 92 14.66 20.00 -0.57
CA PRO A 92 14.61 20.28 0.86
C PRO A 92 13.50 21.23 1.30
N ALA A 93 12.97 22.06 0.37
CA ALA A 93 11.88 22.97 0.68
C ALA A 93 10.51 22.27 0.77
N THR A 94 10.36 21.15 0.08
CA THR A 94 9.11 20.38 -0.01
C THR A 94 9.17 19.04 0.70
N ALA A 95 10.36 18.50 0.96
CA ALA A 95 10.53 17.23 1.65
C ALA A 95 9.84 17.26 3.02
N PRO A 96 9.07 16.21 3.35
CA PRO A 96 8.49 16.08 4.68
C PRO A 96 9.53 15.67 5.72
N ASP A 97 9.27 15.99 6.98
CA ASP A 97 10.09 15.55 8.11
C ASP A 97 9.70 14.12 8.54
N VAL A 98 8.40 13.80 8.47
CA VAL A 98 7.86 12.45 8.69
C VAL A 98 7.00 12.08 7.49
N MET A 99 7.11 10.83 7.06
CA MET A 99 6.31 10.30 5.95
C MET A 99 5.73 8.92 6.25
N TYR A 100 4.53 8.71 5.76
CA TYR A 100 3.85 7.42 5.75
C TYR A 100 4.38 6.66 4.53
N GLU A 101 5.21 5.64 4.77
CA GLU A 101 5.97 4.96 3.73
C GLU A 101 5.54 3.49 3.61
N ASP A 102 5.26 3.03 2.40
CA ASP A 102 4.95 1.62 2.15
C ASP A 102 6.21 0.77 2.34
N THR A 103 6.06 -0.38 2.98
CA THR A 103 7.16 -1.27 3.36
C THR A 103 8.04 -1.69 2.18
N PHE A 104 7.48 -1.90 0.99
CA PHE A 104 8.28 -2.28 -0.19
C PHE A 104 9.15 -1.15 -0.74
N ARG A 105 8.86 0.11 -0.36
CA ARG A 105 9.60 1.28 -0.81
C ARG A 105 10.71 1.71 0.13
N VAL A 106 10.66 1.29 1.39
CA VAL A 106 11.63 1.71 2.41
C VAL A 106 13.07 1.51 1.93
N GLN A 107 13.37 0.35 1.34
CA GLN A 107 14.71 0.06 0.83
C GLN A 107 15.10 0.99 -0.31
N SER A 108 14.25 1.14 -1.33
CA SER A 108 14.55 2.00 -2.49
C SER A 108 14.67 3.48 -2.11
N ASP A 109 13.85 3.95 -1.18
CA ASP A 109 13.86 5.37 -0.77
C ASP A 109 14.98 5.67 0.23
N SER A 110 15.43 4.68 1.03
CA SER A 110 16.67 4.78 1.81
C SER A 110 17.91 4.82 0.91
N ASP A 111 17.99 3.96 -0.10
CA ASP A 111 19.08 3.94 -1.09
C ASP A 111 19.15 5.23 -1.91
N ALA A 112 17.99 5.84 -2.21
CA ALA A 112 17.89 7.16 -2.85
C ALA A 112 18.29 8.33 -1.93
N GLY A 113 18.52 8.05 -0.64
CA GLY A 113 18.90 9.05 0.36
C GLY A 113 17.73 9.95 0.81
N TYR A 114 16.50 9.52 0.64
CA TYR A 114 15.31 10.25 1.08
C TYR A 114 14.98 10.04 2.55
N LEU A 115 15.36 8.88 3.10
CA LEU A 115 15.09 8.52 4.49
C LEU A 115 16.32 8.68 5.38
N ALA A 116 16.11 8.95 6.66
CA ALA A 116 17.14 8.98 7.69
C ALA A 116 17.12 7.67 8.50
N PRO A 117 18.28 7.11 8.89
CA PRO A 117 18.34 5.96 9.77
C PRO A 117 17.81 6.31 11.16
N LEU A 118 17.14 5.35 11.79
CA LEU A 118 16.43 5.51 13.07
C LEU A 118 17.06 4.70 14.22
N ASP A 119 18.18 3.99 13.98
CA ASP A 119 18.78 3.06 14.96
C ASP A 119 19.13 3.74 16.26
N GLU A 120 19.71 4.95 16.22
CA GLU A 120 20.07 5.72 17.43
C GLU A 120 18.82 6.06 18.28
N TYR A 121 17.68 6.21 17.65
CA TYR A 121 16.41 6.50 18.33
C TYR A 121 15.73 5.23 18.85
N THR A 122 15.73 4.16 18.05
CA THR A 122 15.10 2.89 18.44
C THR A 122 15.84 2.21 19.59
N GLU A 123 17.19 2.32 19.67
CA GLU A 123 17.99 1.79 20.81
C GLU A 123 17.55 2.38 22.17
N GLY A 124 17.05 3.61 22.18
CA GLY A 124 16.56 4.29 23.41
C GLY A 124 15.08 4.13 23.68
N TRP A 125 14.35 3.55 22.76
CA TRP A 125 12.88 3.46 22.83
C TRP A 125 12.40 2.11 23.35
N SER A 126 11.90 2.09 24.59
CA SER A 126 11.46 0.84 25.27
C SER A 126 10.36 0.09 24.53
N ASP A 127 9.53 0.77 23.74
CA ASP A 127 8.45 0.16 22.99
C ASP A 127 8.95 -0.70 21.82
N TRP A 128 10.19 -0.43 21.33
CA TRP A 128 10.78 -1.16 20.21
C TRP A 128 10.89 -2.66 20.46
N ASP A 129 11.11 -3.09 21.70
CA ASP A 129 11.18 -4.51 22.07
C ASP A 129 9.84 -5.25 21.89
N SER A 130 8.72 -4.51 21.86
CA SER A 130 7.38 -5.08 21.66
C SER A 130 7.05 -5.39 20.19
N PHE A 131 7.78 -4.81 19.24
CA PHE A 131 7.55 -5.08 17.83
C PHE A 131 8.10 -6.46 17.44
N TYR A 132 7.36 -7.19 16.59
CA TYR A 132 7.80 -8.46 16.06
C TYR A 132 8.98 -8.31 15.11
N ASP A 133 9.94 -9.24 15.14
CA ASP A 133 11.15 -9.16 14.31
C ASP A 133 10.86 -9.17 12.81
N ASN A 134 9.85 -9.94 12.37
CA ASN A 134 9.41 -9.94 10.98
C ASN A 134 8.81 -8.58 10.55
N ALA A 135 8.11 -7.88 11.44
CA ALA A 135 7.62 -6.54 11.17
C ALA A 135 8.76 -5.52 11.11
N LYS A 136 9.73 -5.59 12.05
CA LYS A 136 10.94 -4.76 12.04
C LYS A 136 11.71 -4.89 10.73
N SER A 137 11.79 -6.11 10.17
CA SER A 137 12.51 -6.36 8.92
C SER A 137 11.93 -5.61 7.72
N ALA A 138 10.63 -5.29 7.73
CA ALA A 138 9.98 -4.51 6.68
C ALA A 138 10.37 -3.01 6.69
N GLY A 139 10.97 -2.53 7.78
CA GLY A 139 11.49 -1.16 7.92
C GLY A 139 12.98 -1.03 7.64
N LEU A 140 13.67 -2.09 7.19
CA LEU A 140 15.11 -2.08 6.95
C LEU A 140 15.46 -1.56 5.55
N GLY A 141 16.57 -0.82 5.48
CA GLY A 141 17.25 -0.51 4.23
C GLY A 141 18.17 -1.64 3.76
N SER A 142 18.75 -1.49 2.57
CA SER A 142 19.70 -2.45 1.99
C SER A 142 20.99 -2.60 2.82
N ASP A 143 21.32 -1.59 3.61
CA ASP A 143 22.47 -1.56 4.54
C ASP A 143 22.18 -2.22 5.90
N GLY A 144 20.93 -2.67 6.12
CA GLY A 144 20.47 -3.31 7.34
C GLY A 144 20.13 -2.34 8.48
N LEU A 145 20.15 -1.02 8.24
CA LEU A 145 19.70 -0.03 9.21
C LEU A 145 18.17 0.14 9.15
N THR A 146 17.58 0.56 10.25
CA THR A 146 16.15 0.84 10.36
C THR A 146 15.83 2.22 9.79
N TYR A 147 14.90 2.30 8.84
CA TYR A 147 14.42 3.55 8.22
C TYR A 147 12.93 3.79 8.41
N GLY A 148 12.17 2.74 8.73
CA GLY A 148 10.74 2.84 8.98
C GLY A 148 10.30 2.08 10.21
N ILE A 149 9.39 2.67 10.99
CA ILE A 149 8.76 2.01 12.13
C ILE A 149 7.40 1.47 11.69
N PRO A 150 7.15 0.15 11.75
CA PRO A 150 5.90 -0.46 11.27
C PRO A 150 4.67 0.08 12.02
N MET A 151 3.59 0.39 11.27
CA MET A 151 2.31 0.85 11.83
C MET A 151 1.27 -0.26 11.96
N GLY A 152 1.42 -1.34 11.22
CA GLY A 152 0.49 -2.46 11.12
C GLY A 152 0.84 -3.29 9.90
N THR A 153 0.23 -4.47 9.80
CA THR A 153 0.32 -5.31 8.60
C THR A 153 -1.06 -5.78 8.20
N ASP A 154 -1.15 -6.43 7.07
CA ASP A 154 -2.38 -6.93 6.50
C ASP A 154 -2.18 -8.28 5.84
N THR A 155 -3.28 -8.97 5.57
CA THR A 155 -3.34 -10.15 4.71
C THR A 155 -4.55 -10.05 3.80
N ARG A 156 -4.55 -10.79 2.70
CA ARG A 156 -5.65 -10.81 1.72
C ARG A 156 -6.31 -12.17 1.71
N ALA A 157 -7.62 -12.14 1.45
CA ALA A 157 -8.46 -13.32 1.40
C ALA A 157 -9.66 -13.09 0.46
N ILE A 158 -10.48 -14.10 0.29
CA ILE A 158 -11.79 -13.98 -0.32
C ILE A 158 -12.78 -13.56 0.75
N TRP A 159 -13.37 -12.39 0.59
CA TRP A 159 -14.58 -11.99 1.30
C TRP A 159 -15.80 -12.44 0.51
N TYR A 160 -16.77 -13.07 1.17
CA TYR A 160 -17.97 -13.56 0.50
C TYR A 160 -19.24 -13.29 1.30
N ASN A 161 -20.35 -13.05 0.60
CA ASN A 161 -21.65 -12.83 1.21
C ASN A 161 -22.34 -14.16 1.49
N LYS A 162 -22.48 -14.51 2.77
CA LYS A 162 -23.08 -15.77 3.23
C LYS A 162 -24.52 -15.96 2.78
N ASP A 163 -25.29 -14.90 2.72
CA ASP A 163 -26.71 -14.93 2.32
C ASP A 163 -26.86 -15.23 0.83
N LEU A 164 -26.02 -14.59 -0.02
CA LEU A 164 -25.99 -14.84 -1.46
C LEU A 164 -25.51 -16.26 -1.77
N PHE A 165 -24.52 -16.77 -1.02
CA PHE A 165 -24.07 -18.16 -1.13
C PHE A 165 -25.19 -19.13 -0.80
N ALA A 166 -25.86 -18.94 0.33
CA ALA A 166 -27.01 -19.76 0.71
C ALA A 166 -28.16 -19.69 -0.31
N GLN A 167 -28.42 -18.50 -0.87
CA GLN A 167 -29.43 -18.31 -1.93
C GLN A 167 -29.07 -19.05 -3.22
N ALA A 168 -27.79 -19.08 -3.59
CA ALA A 168 -27.28 -19.81 -4.75
C ALA A 168 -27.17 -21.33 -4.49
N GLY A 169 -27.41 -21.79 -3.27
CA GLY A 169 -27.28 -23.19 -2.89
C GLY A 169 -25.84 -23.66 -2.66
N LEU A 170 -24.91 -22.72 -2.46
CA LEU A 170 -23.53 -22.98 -2.12
C LEU A 170 -23.36 -23.24 -0.62
N GLU A 171 -22.32 -24.01 -0.24
CA GLU A 171 -22.03 -24.31 1.16
C GLU A 171 -21.51 -23.07 1.91
N VAL A 172 -21.92 -22.96 3.18
CA VAL A 172 -21.45 -21.93 4.13
C VAL A 172 -21.04 -22.65 5.43
N PRO A 173 -19.79 -22.51 5.91
CA PRO A 173 -18.73 -21.66 5.38
C PRO A 173 -18.18 -22.11 4.02
N PHE A 174 -17.75 -21.15 3.21
CA PHE A 174 -17.05 -21.40 1.95
C PHE A 174 -15.59 -21.78 2.23
N ASP A 175 -15.15 -22.92 1.72
CA ASP A 175 -13.80 -23.45 1.93
C ASP A 175 -13.23 -24.00 0.60
N PRO A 176 -12.88 -23.09 -0.35
CA PRO A 176 -12.36 -23.49 -1.66
C PRO A 176 -10.98 -24.12 -1.53
N GLN A 177 -10.74 -25.20 -2.26
CA GLN A 177 -9.47 -25.94 -2.23
C GLN A 177 -8.61 -25.63 -3.45
N THR A 178 -9.21 -25.15 -4.54
CA THR A 178 -8.57 -24.84 -5.82
C THR A 178 -9.15 -23.55 -6.43
N TRP A 179 -8.47 -23.00 -7.44
CA TRP A 179 -9.03 -21.89 -8.22
C TRP A 179 -10.33 -22.28 -8.94
N GLU A 180 -10.44 -23.54 -9.39
CA GLU A 180 -11.66 -24.05 -10.02
C GLU A 180 -12.85 -23.94 -9.07
N ASP A 181 -12.68 -24.24 -7.77
CA ASP A 181 -13.75 -24.10 -6.77
C ASP A 181 -14.25 -22.65 -6.64
N VAL A 182 -13.32 -21.67 -6.77
CA VAL A 182 -13.69 -20.24 -6.72
C VAL A 182 -14.45 -19.83 -7.98
N LEU A 183 -14.00 -20.25 -9.15
CA LEU A 183 -14.66 -19.98 -10.43
C LEU A 183 -16.02 -20.69 -10.54
N ASP A 184 -16.12 -21.92 -10.07
CA ASP A 184 -17.37 -22.68 -10.03
C ASP A 184 -18.41 -22.04 -9.10
N ALA A 185 -17.97 -21.53 -7.93
CA ALA A 185 -18.84 -20.75 -7.05
C ALA A 185 -19.32 -19.47 -7.74
N ALA A 186 -18.44 -18.75 -8.42
CA ALA A 186 -18.80 -17.56 -9.19
C ALA A 186 -19.78 -17.89 -10.33
N ALA A 187 -19.54 -18.95 -11.08
CA ALA A 187 -20.45 -19.41 -12.14
C ALA A 187 -21.82 -19.82 -11.60
N THR A 188 -21.86 -20.48 -10.44
CA THR A 188 -23.11 -20.86 -9.76
C THR A 188 -23.90 -19.61 -9.35
N ILE A 189 -23.26 -18.62 -8.74
CA ILE A 189 -23.91 -17.35 -8.37
C ILE A 189 -24.47 -16.67 -9.62
N LYS A 190 -23.69 -16.59 -10.70
CA LYS A 190 -24.15 -16.01 -11.98
C LYS A 190 -25.39 -16.69 -12.52
N ALA A 191 -25.45 -18.03 -12.42
CA ALA A 191 -26.59 -18.80 -12.92
C ALA A 191 -27.85 -18.65 -12.06
N GLU A 192 -27.69 -18.70 -10.73
CA GLU A 192 -28.81 -18.72 -9.77
C GLU A 192 -29.29 -17.30 -9.40
N ILE A 193 -28.39 -16.29 -9.45
CA ILE A 193 -28.68 -14.90 -9.08
C ILE A 193 -28.12 -13.95 -10.16
N PRO A 194 -28.70 -13.90 -11.37
CA PRO A 194 -28.10 -13.22 -12.53
C PRO A 194 -27.88 -11.70 -12.37
N ASP A 195 -28.57 -11.07 -11.42
CA ASP A 195 -28.48 -9.63 -11.15
C ASP A 195 -27.33 -9.28 -10.18
N VAL A 196 -26.63 -10.27 -9.63
CA VAL A 196 -25.50 -10.09 -8.71
C VAL A 196 -24.19 -10.33 -9.45
N MET A 197 -23.20 -9.47 -9.24
CA MET A 197 -21.83 -9.70 -9.68
C MET A 197 -21.20 -10.83 -8.84
N PRO A 198 -20.70 -11.92 -9.46
CA PRO A 198 -20.17 -13.03 -8.69
C PRO A 198 -18.88 -12.72 -7.92
N LEU A 199 -17.87 -12.16 -8.60
CA LEU A 199 -16.52 -12.03 -8.05
C LEU A 199 -15.84 -10.73 -8.52
N ASN A 200 -15.24 -9.98 -7.59
CA ASN A 200 -14.33 -8.91 -7.93
C ASN A 200 -12.87 -9.34 -7.67
N VAL A 201 -12.05 -9.24 -8.71
CA VAL A 201 -10.59 -9.28 -8.63
C VAL A 201 -10.09 -8.01 -9.29
N TYR A 202 -9.43 -7.13 -8.54
CA TYR A 202 -8.94 -5.87 -9.10
C TYR A 202 -8.03 -6.14 -10.31
N SER A 203 -8.24 -5.42 -11.40
CA SER A 203 -7.51 -5.63 -12.65
C SER A 203 -7.35 -4.32 -13.43
N GLY A 204 -6.27 -4.24 -14.20
CA GLY A 204 -5.97 -3.11 -15.09
C GLY A 204 -5.25 -1.94 -14.41
N LYS A 205 -4.71 -1.07 -15.26
CA LYS A 205 -3.83 0.06 -14.85
C LYS A 205 -4.48 1.05 -13.89
N ALA A 206 -5.80 1.21 -13.97
CA ALA A 206 -6.52 2.17 -13.14
C ALA A 206 -6.47 1.83 -11.65
N GLN A 207 -6.21 0.55 -11.32
CA GLN A 207 -6.18 0.04 -9.95
C GLN A 207 -4.77 -0.04 -9.35
N GLY A 208 -3.71 0.15 -10.16
CA GLY A 208 -2.33 0.15 -9.67
C GLY A 208 -1.99 -1.10 -8.85
N GLU A 209 -1.47 -0.92 -7.64
CA GLU A 209 -1.07 -2.01 -6.75
C GLU A 209 -2.24 -2.92 -6.32
N ALA A 210 -3.47 -2.43 -6.26
CA ALA A 210 -4.62 -3.29 -6.02
C ALA A 210 -4.79 -4.33 -7.16
N ALA A 211 -4.45 -3.98 -8.41
CA ALA A 211 -4.44 -4.93 -9.51
C ALA A 211 -3.22 -5.86 -9.47
N SER A 212 -2.01 -5.31 -9.41
CA SER A 212 -0.79 -6.13 -9.46
C SER A 212 -0.63 -7.02 -8.23
N MET A 213 -0.77 -6.48 -7.03
CA MET A 213 -0.53 -7.22 -5.79
C MET A 213 -1.74 -8.07 -5.40
N GLN A 214 -2.92 -7.46 -5.15
CA GLN A 214 -4.05 -8.25 -4.63
C GLN A 214 -4.85 -8.97 -5.73
N GLY A 215 -4.83 -8.47 -6.97
CA GLY A 215 -5.44 -9.16 -8.10
C GLY A 215 -4.54 -10.25 -8.71
N PHE A 216 -3.29 -9.93 -9.00
CA PHE A 216 -2.40 -10.80 -9.77
C PHE A 216 -1.43 -11.60 -8.91
N GLU A 217 -0.66 -10.97 -8.04
CA GLU A 217 0.34 -11.69 -7.23
C GLU A 217 -0.30 -12.69 -6.27
N MET A 218 -1.53 -12.43 -5.80
CA MET A 218 -2.34 -13.42 -5.06
C MET A 218 -2.53 -14.72 -5.86
N LEU A 219 -2.70 -14.61 -7.18
CA LEU A 219 -2.82 -15.77 -8.07
C LEU A 219 -1.44 -16.39 -8.30
N LEU A 220 -0.48 -15.61 -8.78
CA LEU A 220 0.85 -16.11 -9.14
C LEU A 220 1.51 -16.90 -8.00
N TYR A 221 1.51 -16.36 -6.78
CA TYR A 221 2.07 -17.05 -5.62
C TYR A 221 1.20 -18.23 -5.12
N GLY A 222 0.01 -18.39 -5.67
CA GLY A 222 -0.80 -19.60 -5.54
C GLY A 222 -0.39 -20.72 -6.51
N THR A 223 0.52 -20.44 -7.45
CA THR A 223 1.18 -21.43 -8.31
C THR A 223 2.53 -21.86 -7.74
N SER A 224 3.35 -22.57 -8.50
CA SER A 224 4.74 -22.88 -8.12
C SER A 224 5.73 -21.77 -8.50
N ASP A 225 5.26 -20.72 -9.16
CA ASP A 225 6.09 -19.67 -9.75
C ASP A 225 6.12 -18.39 -8.88
N SER A 226 7.07 -17.53 -9.15
CA SER A 226 7.25 -16.25 -8.46
C SER A 226 7.67 -15.16 -9.46
N LEU A 227 7.53 -13.89 -9.06
CA LEU A 227 8.01 -12.76 -9.87
C LEU A 227 9.53 -12.60 -9.80
N TYR A 228 10.12 -12.94 -8.66
CA TYR A 228 11.51 -12.63 -8.34
C TYR A 228 12.14 -13.75 -7.54
N ASP A 229 13.35 -14.13 -7.93
CA ASP A 229 14.21 -15.01 -7.16
C ASP A 229 15.14 -14.16 -6.30
N ALA A 230 14.91 -14.15 -4.99
CA ALA A 230 15.68 -13.35 -4.05
C ALA A 230 17.09 -13.90 -3.82
N ASP A 231 17.30 -15.20 -3.98
CA ASP A 231 18.62 -15.84 -3.80
C ASP A 231 19.55 -15.49 -4.96
N ASP A 232 19.04 -15.57 -6.19
CA ASP A 232 19.82 -15.26 -7.40
C ASP A 232 19.68 -13.78 -7.82
N GLN A 233 18.80 -13.02 -7.18
CA GLN A 233 18.45 -11.62 -7.49
C GLN A 233 18.03 -11.45 -8.97
N LYS A 234 17.09 -12.29 -9.43
CA LYS A 234 16.62 -12.33 -10.81
C LYS A 234 15.11 -12.14 -10.90
N TRP A 235 14.69 -11.34 -11.84
CA TRP A 235 13.29 -11.29 -12.25
C TRP A 235 12.96 -12.49 -13.14
N MET A 236 11.85 -13.14 -12.83
CA MET A 236 11.44 -14.38 -13.53
C MET A 236 10.62 -14.05 -14.77
N THR A 237 10.91 -14.75 -15.87
CA THR A 237 10.22 -14.65 -17.16
C THR A 237 9.90 -16.04 -17.72
N GLY A 238 8.96 -16.14 -18.66
CA GLY A 238 8.55 -17.41 -19.27
C GLY A 238 7.83 -18.33 -18.30
N SER A 239 7.10 -17.76 -17.31
CA SER A 239 6.41 -18.49 -16.26
C SER A 239 5.05 -19.01 -16.74
N ASP A 240 4.82 -20.32 -16.63
CA ASP A 240 3.51 -20.92 -16.88
C ASP A 240 2.49 -20.42 -15.85
N GLY A 241 2.90 -20.26 -14.59
CA GLY A 241 2.05 -19.71 -13.54
C GLY A 241 1.62 -18.26 -13.79
N PHE A 242 2.45 -17.46 -14.50
CA PHE A 242 2.06 -16.12 -14.95
C PHE A 242 0.94 -16.19 -16.00
N VAL A 243 1.06 -17.08 -16.96
CA VAL A 243 0.03 -17.34 -17.99
C VAL A 243 -1.26 -17.82 -17.33
N ASP A 244 -1.18 -18.79 -16.42
CA ASP A 244 -2.33 -19.36 -15.73
C ASP A 244 -3.05 -18.29 -14.87
N SER A 245 -2.28 -17.40 -14.22
CA SER A 245 -2.83 -16.27 -13.46
C SER A 245 -3.59 -15.30 -14.36
N LEU A 246 -3.07 -15.00 -15.54
CA LEU A 246 -3.80 -14.22 -16.55
C LEU A 246 -5.03 -14.96 -17.08
N GLY A 247 -4.97 -16.30 -17.19
CA GLY A 247 -6.11 -17.15 -17.54
C GLY A 247 -7.26 -17.03 -16.54
N PHE A 248 -6.94 -17.03 -15.23
CA PHE A 248 -7.96 -16.78 -14.21
C PHE A 248 -8.63 -15.40 -14.39
N ILE A 249 -7.86 -14.35 -14.68
CA ILE A 249 -8.39 -13.00 -14.99
C ILE A 249 -9.26 -13.05 -16.25
N GLU A 250 -8.86 -13.79 -17.29
CA GLU A 250 -9.70 -14.00 -18.49
C GLU A 250 -11.02 -14.64 -18.13
N ASP A 251 -11.03 -15.72 -17.37
CA ASP A 251 -12.22 -16.44 -16.94
C ASP A 251 -13.17 -15.52 -16.14
N VAL A 252 -12.66 -14.67 -15.25
CA VAL A 252 -13.48 -13.73 -14.50
C VAL A 252 -14.13 -12.69 -15.42
N TYR A 253 -13.37 -12.07 -16.30
CA TYR A 253 -13.86 -10.91 -17.07
C TYR A 253 -14.49 -11.28 -18.40
N GLN A 254 -13.93 -12.23 -19.15
CA GLN A 254 -14.51 -12.71 -20.42
C GLN A 254 -15.60 -13.75 -20.17
N GLY A 255 -15.58 -14.42 -19.01
CA GLY A 255 -16.65 -15.30 -18.53
C GLY A 255 -17.85 -14.58 -17.95
N ASP A 256 -17.85 -13.24 -17.89
CA ASP A 256 -18.92 -12.42 -17.27
C ASP A 256 -19.16 -12.80 -15.78
N LEU A 257 -18.09 -13.17 -15.06
CA LEU A 257 -18.11 -13.52 -13.64
C LEU A 257 -17.76 -12.36 -12.72
N GLY A 258 -17.26 -11.25 -13.28
CA GLY A 258 -16.83 -10.05 -12.55
C GLY A 258 -17.56 -8.78 -13.01
N PRO A 259 -17.08 -7.61 -12.54
CA PRO A 259 -17.53 -6.33 -13.07
C PRO A 259 -17.17 -6.21 -14.55
N THR A 260 -17.92 -5.38 -15.28
CA THR A 260 -17.54 -5.08 -16.66
C THR A 260 -16.17 -4.41 -16.71
N PRO A 261 -15.41 -4.54 -17.83
CA PRO A 261 -14.14 -3.83 -17.96
C PRO A 261 -14.25 -2.32 -17.74
N GLU A 262 -15.36 -1.68 -18.13
CA GLU A 262 -15.60 -0.25 -17.88
C GLU A 262 -15.70 0.06 -16.37
N GLN A 263 -16.40 -0.79 -15.61
CA GLN A 263 -16.51 -0.67 -14.15
C GLN A 263 -15.15 -0.93 -13.47
N ALA A 264 -14.43 -1.97 -13.89
CA ALA A 264 -13.13 -2.33 -13.32
C ALA A 264 -12.06 -1.25 -13.55
N LEU A 265 -12.14 -0.51 -14.65
CA LEU A 265 -11.23 0.60 -14.99
C LEU A 265 -11.63 1.93 -14.35
N ASP A 266 -12.74 2.00 -13.64
CA ASP A 266 -13.08 3.19 -12.85
C ASP A 266 -12.10 3.31 -11.67
N LYS A 267 -11.40 4.43 -11.57
CA LYS A 267 -10.49 4.72 -10.46
C LYS A 267 -11.18 4.69 -9.08
N ASN A 268 -12.49 4.78 -9.05
CA ASN A 268 -13.29 4.75 -7.83
C ASN A 268 -13.83 3.35 -7.50
N VAL A 269 -13.48 2.31 -8.25
CA VAL A 269 -14.06 0.96 -8.07
C VAL A 269 -13.86 0.42 -6.65
N GLY A 270 -12.71 0.66 -6.02
CA GLY A 270 -12.49 0.24 -4.64
C GLY A 270 -13.52 0.84 -3.66
N ASN A 271 -13.87 2.12 -3.81
CA ASN A 271 -14.93 2.72 -2.99
C ASN A 271 -16.31 2.15 -3.31
N LEU A 272 -16.58 1.79 -4.56
CA LEU A 272 -17.85 1.14 -4.95
C LEU A 272 -17.94 -0.27 -4.35
N VAL A 273 -16.88 -1.05 -4.44
CA VAL A 273 -16.82 -2.40 -3.83
C VAL A 273 -17.10 -2.33 -2.33
N LEU A 274 -16.40 -1.47 -1.60
CA LEU A 274 -16.46 -1.42 -0.14
C LEU A 274 -17.68 -0.67 0.39
N GLY A 275 -18.11 0.40 -0.30
CA GLY A 275 -19.15 1.30 0.19
C GLY A 275 -20.54 0.99 -0.38
N GLU A 276 -20.61 0.29 -1.50
CA GLU A 276 -21.87 0.07 -2.21
C GLU A 276 -22.11 -1.42 -2.51
N TRP A 277 -21.28 -2.05 -3.35
CA TRP A 277 -21.59 -3.36 -3.92
C TRP A 277 -21.65 -4.48 -2.88
N LEU A 278 -20.69 -4.56 -1.95
CA LEU A 278 -20.71 -5.56 -0.87
C LEU A 278 -21.85 -5.26 0.14
N PRO A 279 -21.98 -4.02 0.68
CA PRO A 279 -23.05 -3.72 1.62
C PRO A 279 -24.46 -3.85 1.07
N GLN A 280 -24.66 -3.61 -0.24
CA GLN A 280 -25.97 -3.71 -0.88
C GLN A 280 -26.28 -5.11 -1.42
N GLY A 281 -25.32 -6.04 -1.34
CA GLY A 281 -25.48 -7.39 -1.88
C GLY A 281 -25.47 -7.43 -3.41
N GLU A 282 -24.85 -6.45 -4.07
CA GLU A 282 -24.67 -6.41 -5.52
C GLU A 282 -23.44 -7.19 -5.98
N LEU A 283 -22.51 -7.50 -5.06
CA LEU A 283 -21.30 -8.28 -5.26
C LEU A 283 -21.27 -9.44 -4.25
N ALA A 284 -21.04 -10.66 -4.73
CA ALA A 284 -21.06 -11.84 -3.88
C ALA A 284 -19.69 -12.17 -3.27
N MET A 285 -18.60 -11.99 -4.02
CA MET A 285 -17.22 -12.25 -3.56
C MET A 285 -16.28 -11.13 -3.99
N ALA A 286 -15.28 -10.86 -3.15
CA ALA A 286 -14.15 -9.99 -3.49
C ALA A 286 -12.83 -10.55 -2.93
N VAL A 287 -11.78 -10.54 -3.72
CA VAL A 287 -10.41 -10.73 -3.22
C VAL A 287 -9.94 -9.39 -2.68
N ASP A 288 -9.84 -9.28 -1.34
CA ASP A 288 -9.52 -8.02 -0.69
C ASP A 288 -8.83 -8.24 0.67
N GLY A 289 -8.39 -7.18 1.30
CA GLY A 289 -7.58 -7.22 2.51
C GLY A 289 -8.36 -7.24 3.82
N SER A 290 -7.62 -7.49 4.90
CA SER A 290 -8.14 -7.48 6.27
C SER A 290 -8.73 -6.13 6.66
N TRP A 291 -8.22 -5.02 6.13
CA TRP A 291 -8.59 -3.64 6.47
C TRP A 291 -9.99 -3.22 6.00
N ILE A 292 -10.60 -3.93 5.04
CA ILE A 292 -11.87 -3.47 4.46
C ILE A 292 -13.00 -3.40 5.48
N SER A 293 -12.98 -4.26 6.50
CA SER A 293 -13.95 -4.23 7.59
C SER A 293 -13.92 -2.91 8.39
N GLY A 294 -12.79 -2.22 8.44
CA GLY A 294 -12.68 -0.89 9.01
C GLY A 294 -13.57 0.17 8.36
N THR A 295 -13.91 -0.03 7.07
CA THR A 295 -14.85 0.83 6.34
C THR A 295 -16.30 0.67 6.87
N TRP A 296 -16.64 -0.51 7.39
CA TRP A 296 -17.99 -0.89 7.84
C TRP A 296 -18.22 -0.69 9.34
N LEU A 297 -17.17 -0.41 10.11
CA LEU A 297 -17.29 -0.04 11.52
C LEU A 297 -18.08 1.27 11.67
N GLU A 298 -18.61 1.52 12.87
CA GLU A 298 -19.36 2.76 13.17
C GLU A 298 -18.57 4.04 12.84
N THR A 299 -17.24 3.98 12.97
CA THR A 299 -16.32 5.07 12.68
C THR A 299 -15.84 5.12 11.22
N GLY A 300 -16.22 4.13 10.41
CA GLY A 300 -15.86 4.04 9.01
C GLY A 300 -16.69 4.94 8.09
N THR A 301 -16.40 4.91 6.81
CA THR A 301 -17.08 5.75 5.79
C THR A 301 -18.39 5.17 5.29
N ALA A 302 -18.59 3.86 5.44
CA ALA A 302 -19.81 3.14 5.06
C ALA A 302 -20.27 2.21 6.19
N PRO A 303 -20.70 2.75 7.34
CA PRO A 303 -21.11 1.95 8.49
C PRO A 303 -22.17 0.94 8.15
N TRP A 304 -21.89 -0.34 8.42
CA TRP A 304 -22.78 -1.46 8.12
C TRP A 304 -22.86 -2.39 9.34
N PRO A 305 -23.83 -2.17 10.25
CA PRO A 305 -23.89 -2.89 11.52
C PRO A 305 -23.96 -4.41 11.40
N GLU A 306 -24.59 -4.91 10.34
CA GLU A 306 -24.81 -6.34 10.11
C GLU A 306 -23.68 -7.01 9.34
N TRP A 307 -22.60 -6.30 8.99
CA TRP A 307 -21.56 -6.80 8.08
C TRP A 307 -20.98 -8.15 8.52
N ASN A 308 -20.74 -8.35 9.80
CA ASN A 308 -20.16 -9.60 10.30
C ASN A 308 -21.13 -10.79 10.26
N ASP A 309 -22.44 -10.52 10.34
CA ASP A 309 -23.46 -11.57 10.18
C ASP A 309 -23.60 -11.97 8.70
N VAL A 310 -23.36 -11.04 7.77
CA VAL A 310 -23.51 -11.24 6.32
C VAL A 310 -22.22 -11.72 5.66
N MET A 311 -21.08 -11.10 5.98
CA MET A 311 -19.81 -11.42 5.32
C MET A 311 -19.09 -12.58 6.01
N GLY A 312 -18.54 -13.47 5.20
CA GLY A 312 -17.59 -14.51 5.58
C GLY A 312 -16.23 -14.27 4.95
N GLN A 313 -15.22 -14.99 5.43
CA GLN A 313 -13.87 -14.98 4.90
C GLN A 313 -13.45 -16.39 4.53
N ALA A 314 -12.74 -16.56 3.41
CA ALA A 314 -12.11 -17.80 2.99
C ALA A 314 -10.68 -17.50 2.52
N ALA A 315 -9.74 -18.38 2.84
CA ALA A 315 -8.39 -18.25 2.30
C ALA A 315 -8.42 -18.38 0.76
N MET A 316 -7.60 -17.61 0.05
CA MET A 316 -7.42 -17.85 -1.38
C MET A 316 -6.67 -19.17 -1.56
N PRO A 317 -7.23 -20.17 -2.26
CA PRO A 317 -6.55 -21.45 -2.45
C PRO A 317 -5.37 -21.31 -3.41
N THR A 318 -4.42 -22.25 -3.32
CA THR A 318 -3.46 -22.48 -4.39
C THR A 318 -4.17 -23.00 -5.63
N GLN A 319 -3.54 -22.85 -6.81
CA GLN A 319 -4.15 -23.18 -8.10
C GLN A 319 -4.79 -24.57 -8.14
N THR A 320 -4.03 -25.58 -7.68
CA THR A 320 -4.39 -27.00 -7.75
C THR A 320 -4.65 -27.63 -6.38
N GLY A 321 -4.65 -26.86 -5.31
CA GLY A 321 -4.78 -27.35 -3.94
C GLY A 321 -3.49 -27.93 -3.36
N ASP A 322 -2.36 -27.80 -4.07
CA ASP A 322 -1.07 -28.25 -3.58
C ASP A 322 -0.60 -27.44 -2.37
N ALA A 323 0.26 -28.07 -1.56
CA ALA A 323 0.83 -27.41 -0.38
C ALA A 323 1.50 -26.07 -0.75
N PRO A 324 1.27 -25.00 0.03
CA PRO A 324 0.68 -25.00 1.37
C PRO A 324 -0.86 -25.01 1.41
N GLY A 325 -1.57 -25.11 0.29
CA GLY A 325 -3.02 -25.20 0.16
C GLY A 325 -3.74 -23.84 0.14
N ALA A 326 -3.05 -22.78 0.51
CA ALA A 326 -3.57 -21.41 0.45
C ALA A 326 -2.43 -20.42 0.18
N THR A 327 -2.78 -19.24 -0.30
CA THR A 327 -1.87 -18.12 -0.52
C THR A 327 -2.48 -16.84 0.02
N SER A 328 -1.61 -15.90 0.38
CA SER A 328 -1.97 -14.55 0.74
C SER A 328 -0.82 -13.61 0.38
N MET A 329 -1.15 -12.33 0.27
CA MET A 329 -0.17 -11.26 0.19
C MET A 329 -0.22 -10.44 1.45
N SER A 330 0.94 -10.04 1.96
CA SER A 330 1.06 -9.06 3.03
C SER A 330 1.75 -7.80 2.53
N GLY A 331 1.34 -6.71 3.09
CA GLY A 331 1.99 -5.43 2.97
C GLY A 331 2.07 -4.78 4.33
N GLY A 332 2.03 -3.50 4.33
CA GLY A 332 2.03 -2.69 5.53
C GLY A 332 2.68 -1.36 5.26
N TRP A 333 2.57 -0.51 6.24
CA TRP A 333 3.07 0.84 6.18
C TRP A 333 3.94 1.14 7.38
N THR A 334 4.85 2.05 7.20
CA THR A 334 5.74 2.55 8.24
C THR A 334 5.58 4.06 8.41
N LEU A 335 6.00 4.57 9.55
CA LEU A 335 6.37 5.98 9.66
C LEU A 335 7.90 6.08 9.54
N ALA A 336 8.35 6.84 8.56
CA ALA A 336 9.76 7.07 8.27
C ALA A 336 10.13 8.54 8.49
N MET A 337 11.40 8.79 8.85
CA MET A 337 11.94 10.14 8.97
C MET A 337 12.61 10.56 7.67
N GLY A 338 12.30 11.77 7.18
CA GLY A 338 12.98 12.35 6.04
C GLY A 338 14.44 12.66 6.35
N SER A 339 15.35 12.35 5.41
CA SER A 339 16.78 12.66 5.58
C SER A 339 17.06 14.15 5.76
N GLY A 340 16.19 14.99 5.17
CA GLY A 340 16.24 16.45 5.23
C GLY A 340 15.52 17.08 6.41
N ALA A 341 14.99 16.28 7.37
CA ALA A 341 14.28 16.79 8.53
C ALA A 341 15.11 17.83 9.30
N GLN A 342 14.50 19.00 9.53
CA GLN A 342 15.20 20.13 10.13
C GLN A 342 15.22 20.05 11.67
N ASN A 343 14.31 19.29 12.26
CA ASN A 343 14.27 18.96 13.67
C ASN A 343 13.99 17.46 13.80
N LYS A 344 15.07 16.67 13.79
CA LYS A 344 15.00 15.21 13.80
C LYS A 344 14.46 14.67 15.11
N ASP A 345 14.78 15.33 16.22
CA ASP A 345 14.31 14.92 17.54
C ASP A 345 12.79 15.09 17.63
N ALA A 346 12.23 16.22 17.16
CA ALA A 346 10.78 16.42 17.13
C ALA A 346 10.08 15.47 16.13
N ALA A 347 10.71 15.17 14.98
CA ALA A 347 10.21 14.19 14.02
C ALA A 347 10.14 12.78 14.64
N TRP A 348 11.19 12.39 15.37
CA TRP A 348 11.21 11.13 16.10
C TRP A 348 10.15 11.08 17.22
N GLU A 349 10.05 12.14 18.03
CA GLU A 349 9.04 12.21 19.08
C GLU A 349 7.62 12.07 18.54
N PHE A 350 7.34 12.63 17.35
CA PHE A 350 6.07 12.41 16.65
C PHE A 350 5.87 10.94 16.25
N ILE A 351 6.89 10.30 15.65
CA ILE A 351 6.84 8.88 15.27
C ILE A 351 6.62 8.00 16.51
N ALA A 352 7.38 8.21 17.57
CA ALA A 352 7.29 7.45 18.80
C ALA A 352 5.93 7.63 19.50
N LEU A 353 5.37 8.85 19.49
CA LEU A 353 4.03 9.12 19.99
C LEU A 353 2.98 8.38 19.16
N ALA A 354 3.05 8.49 17.84
CA ALA A 354 2.07 7.89 16.94
C ALA A 354 2.03 6.36 17.03
N LEU A 355 3.15 5.73 17.40
CA LEU A 355 3.34 4.29 17.39
C LEU A 355 3.59 3.69 18.78
N ASN A 356 3.38 4.46 19.87
CA ASN A 356 3.33 3.88 21.20
C ASN A 356 2.16 2.89 21.33
N LYS A 357 2.15 2.07 22.39
CA LYS A 357 1.14 1.00 22.55
C LYS A 357 -0.28 1.49 22.36
N ASP A 358 -0.68 2.54 23.07
CA ASP A 358 -2.08 2.97 23.12
C ASP A 358 -2.54 3.57 21.79
N ASN A 359 -1.68 4.34 21.12
CA ASN A 359 -1.99 4.96 19.83
C ASN A 359 -1.93 3.95 18.66
N ALA A 360 -0.96 3.00 18.69
CA ALA A 360 -0.90 1.90 17.76
C ALA A 360 -2.15 1.01 17.87
N GLN A 361 -2.54 0.61 19.08
CA GLN A 361 -3.76 -0.18 19.31
C GLN A 361 -5.01 0.55 18.80
N SER A 362 -5.13 1.85 19.09
CA SER A 362 -6.26 2.65 18.62
C SER A 362 -6.34 2.71 17.10
N TYR A 363 -5.17 2.86 16.43
CA TYR A 363 -5.08 2.84 14.98
C TYR A 363 -5.42 1.47 14.41
N ASP A 364 -4.82 0.40 14.91
CA ASP A 364 -5.02 -0.97 14.44
C ASP A 364 -6.49 -1.39 14.54
N ILE A 365 -7.16 -1.04 15.65
CA ILE A 365 -8.60 -1.28 15.81
C ILE A 365 -9.41 -0.51 14.76
N ALA A 366 -9.17 0.80 14.64
CA ALA A 366 -9.94 1.66 13.74
C ALA A 366 -9.72 1.31 12.27
N ALA A 367 -8.49 0.95 11.91
CA ALA A 367 -8.05 0.62 10.55
C ALA A 367 -8.18 -0.87 10.20
N SER A 368 -8.62 -1.71 11.17
CA SER A 368 -8.66 -3.17 11.04
C SER A 368 -7.32 -3.76 10.58
N GLN A 369 -6.22 -3.22 11.11
CA GLN A 369 -4.87 -3.71 10.84
C GLN A 369 -4.52 -4.89 11.74
N ILE A 370 -3.70 -5.80 11.24
CA ILE A 370 -3.06 -6.83 12.05
C ILE A 370 -1.93 -6.17 12.84
N ALA A 371 -1.98 -6.29 14.16
CA ALA A 371 -1.01 -5.66 15.04
C ALA A 371 0.41 -6.22 14.80
N VAL A 372 1.38 -5.34 14.69
CA VAL A 372 2.80 -5.66 14.54
C VAL A 372 3.57 -5.62 15.87
N ARG A 373 2.84 -5.36 16.97
CA ARG A 373 3.35 -5.32 18.34
C ARG A 373 2.72 -6.45 19.15
N SER A 374 3.55 -7.18 19.91
CA SER A 374 3.08 -8.29 20.78
C SER A 374 2.17 -7.79 21.89
N ASP A 375 2.46 -6.64 22.49
CA ASP A 375 1.69 -6.03 23.56
C ASP A 375 0.31 -5.49 23.12
N VAL A 376 0.13 -5.26 21.82
CA VAL A 376 -1.17 -4.94 21.18
C VAL A 376 -1.89 -6.21 20.76
N SER A 377 -1.22 -7.13 20.06
CA SER A 377 -1.86 -8.37 19.57
C SER A 377 -2.38 -9.27 20.68
N GLU A 378 -1.76 -9.22 21.87
CA GLU A 378 -2.17 -9.97 23.07
C GLU A 378 -3.24 -9.23 23.90
N ASP A 379 -3.55 -7.98 23.56
CA ASP A 379 -4.51 -7.14 24.29
C ASP A 379 -5.95 -7.60 24.03
N ALA A 380 -6.73 -7.78 25.12
CA ALA A 380 -8.08 -8.31 25.03
C ALA A 380 -9.05 -7.37 24.30
N ASP A 381 -8.86 -6.05 24.42
CA ASP A 381 -9.71 -5.06 23.77
C ASP A 381 -9.43 -5.05 22.26
N TYR A 382 -8.15 -5.20 21.85
CA TYR A 382 -7.79 -5.38 20.44
C TYR A 382 -8.43 -6.64 19.88
N GLN A 383 -8.24 -7.78 20.53
CA GLN A 383 -8.78 -9.08 20.06
C GLN A 383 -10.30 -9.08 19.94
N ALA A 384 -11.00 -8.35 20.83
CA ALA A 384 -12.45 -8.25 20.84
C ALA A 384 -13.02 -7.22 19.84
N ALA A 385 -12.19 -6.29 19.35
CA ALA A 385 -12.64 -5.14 18.57
C ALA A 385 -13.13 -5.52 17.18
N ASN A 386 -12.50 -6.54 16.55
CA ASN A 386 -12.88 -6.98 15.22
C ASN A 386 -12.89 -8.52 15.13
N PRO A 387 -14.03 -9.12 14.80
CA PRO A 387 -14.17 -10.59 14.76
C PRO A 387 -13.32 -11.26 13.69
N THR A 388 -12.78 -10.52 12.71
CA THR A 388 -11.96 -11.08 11.63
C THR A 388 -10.47 -11.14 11.96
N PHE A 389 -10.01 -10.49 13.02
CA PHE A 389 -8.58 -10.48 13.39
C PHE A 389 -8.00 -11.90 13.55
N GLY A 390 -8.77 -12.81 14.14
CA GLY A 390 -8.34 -14.20 14.29
C GLY A 390 -8.06 -14.88 12.96
N PHE A 391 -8.98 -14.76 12.01
CA PHE A 391 -8.83 -15.35 10.67
C PHE A 391 -7.63 -14.74 9.91
N PHE A 392 -7.56 -13.41 9.80
CA PHE A 392 -6.51 -12.77 9.04
C PHE A 392 -5.12 -12.93 9.65
N SER A 393 -5.01 -12.98 10.98
CA SER A 393 -3.75 -13.30 11.66
C SER A 393 -3.31 -14.76 11.42
N GLU A 394 -4.26 -15.70 11.32
CA GLU A 394 -3.95 -17.10 11.06
C GLU A 394 -3.37 -17.32 9.65
N ILE A 395 -3.86 -16.60 8.65
CA ILE A 395 -3.39 -16.75 7.27
C ILE A 395 -2.07 -16.00 6.97
N VAL A 396 -1.52 -15.25 7.91
CA VAL A 396 -0.16 -14.64 7.80
C VAL A 396 0.89 -15.69 7.41
N LYS A 397 0.73 -16.94 7.87
CA LYS A 397 1.66 -18.03 7.52
C LYS A 397 1.71 -18.40 6.03
N PHE A 398 0.76 -17.92 5.24
CA PHE A 398 0.67 -18.16 3.79
C PHE A 398 1.06 -16.92 2.96
N THR A 399 1.54 -15.87 3.62
CA THR A 399 1.77 -14.60 2.93
C THR A 399 3.08 -14.58 2.17
N HIS A 400 3.03 -13.90 1.04
CA HIS A 400 4.15 -13.44 0.27
C HIS A 400 4.22 -11.91 0.33
N PHE A 401 5.37 -11.36 -0.02
CA PHE A 401 5.62 -9.93 -0.04
C PHE A 401 6.07 -9.50 -1.42
N ARG A 402 5.78 -8.27 -1.77
CA ARG A 402 6.29 -7.65 -2.99
C ARG A 402 7.83 -7.62 -2.94
N PRO A 403 8.52 -7.85 -4.06
CA PRO A 403 9.97 -7.68 -4.12
C PRO A 403 10.39 -6.26 -3.73
N ALA A 404 11.18 -6.10 -2.67
CA ALA A 404 11.67 -4.81 -2.20
C ALA A 404 12.87 -4.33 -3.05
N THR A 405 12.65 -4.08 -4.33
CA THR A 405 13.65 -3.61 -5.29
C THR A 405 13.22 -2.28 -5.92
N SER A 406 14.18 -1.47 -6.34
CA SER A 406 13.91 -0.19 -7.02
C SER A 406 13.11 -0.33 -8.32
N ASP A 407 13.14 -1.50 -8.93
CA ASP A 407 12.51 -1.76 -10.22
C ASP A 407 11.06 -2.25 -10.09
N TYR A 408 10.66 -2.70 -8.89
CA TYR A 408 9.33 -3.31 -8.67
C TYR A 408 8.19 -2.42 -9.20
N ALA A 409 8.22 -1.12 -8.97
CA ALA A 409 7.15 -0.23 -9.42
C ALA A 409 6.94 -0.25 -10.94
N GLN A 410 8.01 -0.44 -11.73
CA GLN A 410 7.91 -0.56 -13.17
C GLN A 410 7.39 -1.95 -13.58
N ILE A 411 7.82 -2.99 -12.86
CA ILE A 411 7.34 -4.36 -13.08
C ILE A 411 5.85 -4.47 -12.71
N SER A 412 5.43 -3.93 -11.57
CA SER A 412 4.03 -3.84 -11.16
C SER A 412 3.17 -3.15 -12.23
N SER A 413 3.66 -2.05 -12.80
CA SER A 413 3.00 -1.38 -13.92
C SER A 413 2.88 -2.29 -15.15
N ALA A 414 3.90 -3.08 -15.49
CA ALA A 414 3.85 -4.02 -16.60
C ALA A 414 2.82 -5.14 -16.36
N ILE A 415 2.70 -5.64 -15.12
CA ILE A 415 1.66 -6.59 -14.72
C ILE A 415 0.27 -6.01 -14.98
N THR A 416 0.00 -4.78 -14.53
CA THR A 416 -1.32 -4.15 -14.71
C THR A 416 -1.67 -3.94 -16.19
N VAL A 417 -0.68 -3.73 -17.06
CA VAL A 417 -0.87 -3.66 -18.51
C VAL A 417 -1.26 -5.02 -19.09
N ALA A 418 -0.57 -6.09 -18.68
CA ALA A 418 -0.90 -7.45 -19.10
C ALA A 418 -2.32 -7.84 -18.67
N MET A 419 -2.68 -7.60 -17.40
CA MET A 419 -4.02 -7.83 -16.88
C MET A 419 -5.09 -7.06 -17.67
N GLU A 420 -4.87 -5.77 -17.96
CA GLU A 420 -5.83 -4.95 -18.71
C GLU A 420 -6.05 -5.47 -20.13
N SER A 421 -5.00 -5.93 -20.79
CA SER A 421 -5.10 -6.44 -22.16
C SER A 421 -5.91 -7.75 -22.23
N VAL A 422 -5.75 -8.62 -21.23
CA VAL A 422 -6.53 -9.86 -21.10
C VAL A 422 -7.97 -9.57 -20.67
N MET A 423 -8.16 -8.78 -19.63
CA MET A 423 -9.46 -8.37 -19.13
C MET A 423 -10.35 -7.77 -20.21
N THR A 424 -9.77 -6.98 -21.12
CA THR A 424 -10.49 -6.34 -22.23
C THR A 424 -10.59 -7.21 -23.49
N GLY A 425 -10.02 -8.41 -23.49
CA GLY A 425 -10.00 -9.32 -24.63
C GLY A 425 -9.12 -8.84 -25.79
N GLN A 426 -8.14 -7.97 -25.54
CA GLN A 426 -7.21 -7.47 -26.56
C GLN A 426 -6.10 -8.46 -26.86
N GLN A 427 -5.70 -9.25 -25.88
CA GLN A 427 -4.67 -10.29 -26.00
C GLN A 427 -5.11 -11.55 -25.26
N SER A 428 -4.62 -12.71 -25.70
CA SER A 428 -4.71 -13.92 -24.90
C SER A 428 -3.75 -13.86 -23.71
N PRO A 429 -3.92 -14.70 -22.67
CA PRO A 429 -2.98 -14.84 -21.56
C PRO A 429 -1.54 -15.04 -22.01
N GLU A 430 -1.29 -15.91 -23.00
CA GLU A 430 0.04 -16.20 -23.54
C GLU A 430 0.64 -14.99 -24.30
N GLU A 431 -0.18 -14.27 -25.08
CA GLU A 431 0.27 -13.07 -25.79
C GLU A 431 0.62 -11.95 -24.80
N ALA A 432 -0.18 -11.76 -23.76
CA ALA A 432 0.05 -10.75 -22.73
C ALA A 432 1.28 -11.08 -21.87
N ALA A 433 1.47 -12.35 -21.51
CA ALA A 433 2.65 -12.82 -20.78
C ALA A 433 3.95 -12.62 -21.60
N ALA A 434 3.93 -12.91 -22.91
CA ALA A 434 5.10 -12.66 -23.77
C ALA A 434 5.44 -11.16 -23.85
N VAL A 435 4.45 -10.27 -23.90
CA VAL A 435 4.69 -8.81 -23.88
C VAL A 435 5.21 -8.36 -22.51
N TYR A 436 4.74 -8.96 -21.42
CA TYR A 436 5.28 -8.72 -20.08
C TYR A 436 6.74 -9.13 -20.00
N ASP A 437 7.11 -10.33 -20.43
CA ASP A 437 8.49 -10.82 -20.44
C ASP A 437 9.44 -9.90 -21.21
N ASP A 438 9.05 -9.49 -22.42
CA ASP A 438 9.82 -8.53 -23.22
C ASP A 438 9.98 -7.18 -22.50
N THR A 439 8.95 -6.75 -21.79
CA THR A 439 8.96 -5.49 -21.02
C THR A 439 9.91 -5.58 -19.82
N VAL A 440 9.85 -6.69 -19.07
CA VAL A 440 10.74 -6.94 -17.92
C VAL A 440 12.20 -6.99 -18.39
N ILE A 441 12.49 -7.74 -19.46
CA ILE A 441 13.84 -7.79 -20.05
C ILE A 441 14.28 -6.38 -20.50
N GLY A 442 13.37 -5.58 -21.03
CA GLY A 442 13.66 -4.20 -21.45
C GLY A 442 14.00 -3.26 -20.28
N ILE A 443 13.38 -3.46 -19.12
CA ILE A 443 13.60 -2.66 -17.88
C ILE A 443 14.90 -3.10 -17.22
N ILE A 444 15.06 -4.40 -17.00
CA ILE A 444 16.09 -4.99 -16.12
C ILE A 444 17.36 -5.38 -16.93
N GLY A 445 17.21 -5.77 -18.19
CA GLY A 445 18.25 -6.38 -19.00
C GLY A 445 18.30 -7.91 -18.84
N GLU A 446 18.87 -8.60 -19.86
CA GLU A 446 19.01 -10.06 -19.86
C GLU A 446 19.79 -10.60 -18.65
N ASP A 447 20.80 -9.85 -18.18
CA ASP A 447 21.62 -10.25 -17.04
C ASP A 447 20.85 -10.21 -15.70
N GLY A 448 19.78 -9.44 -15.61
CA GLY A 448 18.94 -9.31 -14.42
C GLY A 448 17.69 -10.18 -14.42
N THR A 449 17.48 -10.97 -15.49
CA THR A 449 16.33 -11.88 -15.64
C THR A 449 16.75 -13.34 -15.67
N ALA A 450 15.82 -14.22 -15.33
CA ALA A 450 15.96 -15.68 -15.50
C ALA A 450 14.65 -16.25 -16.04
N SER A 451 14.73 -17.23 -16.92
CA SER A 451 13.54 -17.92 -17.45
C SER A 451 13.21 -19.11 -16.56
N VAL A 452 11.94 -19.21 -16.16
CA VAL A 452 11.37 -20.44 -15.61
C VAL A 452 11.38 -21.49 -16.74
N LYS A 453 11.97 -22.65 -16.48
CA LYS A 453 12.07 -23.74 -17.46
C LYS A 453 11.23 -24.91 -17.00
#